data_bba9428eff004f1b956b7f7620f6fcca
#
_entry.id   bba9428eff004f1b956b7f7620f6fcca
#
_cell.length_a   1.000
_cell.length_b   1.000
_cell.length_c   1.000
_cell.angle_alpha   90.00
_cell.angle_beta   90.00
_cell.angle_gamma   90.00
#
_symmetry.space_group_name_H-M   'P 1'
#
loop_
_entity.id
_entity.type
_entity.pdbx_description
1 polymer ?
#
loop_
_entity_poly.entity_id
_entity_poly.type
_entity_poly.pdbx_seq_one_letter_code
_entity_poly.pdbx_strand_id
1 'polypeptide(L)'
;MQKLIHFTAAWCQPCKAMAPMIDKFVSEHPDIEYVKYDIDLPESGDAIEEFGVRGVPTFVVLEDEEIKNHHTGSATSDKFSALFA
;
A
#
# COMPACT_ATOMS: atom_id res chain seq x y z
N MET A 1 4.25 -2.12 16.07
CA MET A 1 4.54 -1.09 15.07
C MET A 1 3.84 -1.41 13.76
N GLN A 2 3.34 -0.40 13.10
CA GLN A 2 2.62 -0.60 11.85
C GLN A 2 3.52 -0.43 10.64
N LYS A 3 3.20 -1.15 9.58
CA LYS A 3 3.91 -1.10 8.31
C LYS A 3 2.89 -1.08 7.19
N LEU A 4 3.07 -0.15 6.26
CA LEU A 4 2.26 -0.09 5.04
C LEU A 4 3.06 -0.66 3.89
N ILE A 5 2.51 -1.68 3.24
CA ILE A 5 3.07 -2.22 2.00
C ILE A 5 2.13 -1.80 0.88
N HIS A 6 2.65 -1.07 -0.09
CA HIS A 6 1.88 -0.48 -1.17
C HIS A 6 2.37 -1.04 -2.50
N PHE A 7 1.46 -1.70 -3.23
CA PHE A 7 1.75 -2.22 -4.56
C PHE A 7 1.18 -1.27 -5.60
N THR A 8 2.00 -0.86 -6.55
CA THR A 8 1.65 0.12 -7.57
C THR A 8 2.22 -0.28 -8.92
N ALA A 9 1.88 0.47 -9.96
CA ALA A 9 2.46 0.30 -11.28
C ALA A 9 2.49 1.63 -12.00
N ALA A 10 3.48 1.83 -12.88
CA ALA A 10 3.63 3.09 -13.59
C ALA A 10 2.44 3.40 -14.53
N TRP A 11 1.77 2.36 -15.04
CA TRP A 11 0.62 2.51 -15.95
C TRP A 11 -0.71 2.64 -15.22
N CYS A 12 -0.72 2.58 -13.92
CA CYS A 12 -1.94 2.55 -13.11
C CYS A 12 -2.43 3.97 -12.84
N GLN A 13 -3.51 4.39 -13.51
CA GLN A 13 -4.07 5.73 -13.31
C GLN A 13 -4.63 5.95 -11.89
N PRO A 14 -5.39 5.01 -11.31
CA PRO A 14 -5.83 5.17 -9.93
C PRO A 14 -4.66 5.31 -8.94
N CYS A 15 -3.56 4.60 -9.19
CA CYS A 15 -2.37 4.71 -8.36
C CYS A 15 -1.80 6.13 -8.40
N LYS A 16 -1.73 6.71 -9.60
CA LYS A 16 -1.22 8.07 -9.78
C LYS A 16 -2.14 9.09 -9.09
N ALA A 17 -3.45 8.89 -9.20
CA ALA A 17 -4.42 9.78 -8.58
C ALA A 17 -4.32 9.77 -7.06
N MET A 18 -3.98 8.64 -6.48
CA MET A 18 -3.86 8.49 -5.02
C MET A 18 -2.50 8.95 -4.47
N ALA A 19 -1.48 9.09 -5.32
CA ALA A 19 -0.13 9.37 -4.87
C ALA A 19 -0.01 10.59 -3.95
N PRO A 20 -0.61 11.75 -4.27
CA PRO A 20 -0.52 12.90 -3.37
C PRO A 20 -1.09 12.65 -1.97
N MET A 21 -2.21 11.94 -1.89
CA MET A 21 -2.85 11.63 -0.62
C MET A 21 -1.98 10.66 0.20
N ILE A 22 -1.40 9.66 -0.47
CA ILE A 22 -0.54 8.69 0.19
C ILE A 22 0.74 9.37 0.70
N ASP A 23 1.35 10.21 -0.12
CA ASP A 23 2.56 10.92 0.26
C ASP A 23 2.32 11.81 1.48
N LYS A 24 1.18 12.48 1.51
CA LYS A 24 0.80 13.31 2.66
C LYS A 24 0.62 12.45 3.92
N PHE A 25 -0.09 11.33 3.79
CA PHE A 25 -0.32 10.43 4.92
C PHE A 25 1.01 9.91 5.48
N VAL A 26 1.89 9.45 4.61
CA VAL A 26 3.19 8.92 5.02
C VAL A 26 4.03 9.98 5.73
N SER A 27 4.01 11.22 5.23
CA SER A 27 4.76 12.30 5.85
C SER A 27 4.21 12.68 7.22
N GLU A 28 2.91 12.50 7.44
CA GLU A 28 2.26 12.81 8.71
C GLU A 28 2.36 11.67 9.73
N HIS A 29 2.78 10.48 9.29
CA HIS A 29 2.88 9.30 10.15
C HIS A 29 4.25 8.65 10.03
N PRO A 30 5.32 9.35 10.48
CA PRO A 30 6.68 8.83 10.33
C PRO A 30 6.96 7.56 11.15
N ASP A 31 6.09 7.25 12.10
CA ASP A 31 6.16 6.02 12.90
C ASP A 31 5.69 4.78 12.13
N ILE A 32 5.00 4.97 10.98
CA ILE A 32 4.58 3.86 10.15
C ILE A 32 5.65 3.62 9.10
N GLU A 33 6.18 2.41 9.06
CA GLU A 33 7.15 2.02 8.03
C GLU A 33 6.43 1.91 6.68
N TYR A 34 6.96 2.54 5.63
CA TYR A 34 6.35 2.54 4.31
C TYR A 34 7.25 1.82 3.32
N VAL A 35 6.71 0.79 2.67
CA VAL A 35 7.40 0.03 1.64
C VAL A 35 6.54 0.04 0.38
N LYS A 36 7.13 0.43 -0.74
CA LYS A 36 6.43 0.56 -2.00
C LYS A 36 7.04 -0.41 -3.01
N TYR A 37 6.19 -1.19 -3.65
CA TYR A 37 6.59 -2.12 -4.70
C TYR A 37 5.94 -1.76 -6.02
N ASP A 38 6.75 -1.66 -7.08
CA ASP A 38 6.25 -1.59 -8.45
C ASP A 38 6.13 -3.03 -8.95
N ILE A 39 4.90 -3.44 -9.28
CA ILE A 39 4.63 -4.85 -9.62
C ILE A 39 5.29 -5.31 -10.92
N ASP A 40 5.76 -4.37 -11.74
CA ASP A 40 6.44 -4.70 -12.99
C ASP A 40 7.92 -4.99 -12.79
N LEU A 41 8.46 -4.72 -11.60
CA LEU A 41 9.86 -4.96 -11.30
C LEU A 41 10.07 -6.38 -10.76
N PRO A 42 11.14 -7.08 -11.18
CA PRO A 42 11.39 -8.46 -10.75
C PRO A 42 11.50 -8.62 -9.24
N GLU A 43 12.06 -7.64 -8.54
CA GLU A 43 12.23 -7.70 -7.09
C GLU A 43 10.92 -7.70 -6.31
N SER A 44 9.80 -7.37 -6.97
CA SER A 44 8.48 -7.37 -6.33
C SER A 44 7.82 -8.75 -6.31
N GLY A 45 8.36 -9.73 -7.07
CA GLY A 45 7.70 -11.02 -7.27
C GLY A 45 7.39 -11.77 -5.99
N ASP A 46 8.34 -11.83 -5.06
CA ASP A 46 8.13 -12.54 -3.79
C ASP A 46 7.03 -11.89 -2.95
N ALA A 47 7.02 -10.56 -2.89
CA ALA A 47 6.00 -9.83 -2.13
C ALA A 47 4.62 -9.99 -2.76
N ILE A 48 4.53 -9.95 -4.09
CA ILE A 48 3.27 -10.16 -4.80
C ILE A 48 2.70 -11.53 -4.44
N GLU A 49 3.53 -12.56 -4.45
CA GLU A 49 3.11 -13.90 -4.13
C GLU A 49 2.74 -14.04 -2.66
N GLU A 50 3.57 -13.50 -1.77
CA GLU A 50 3.35 -13.59 -0.33
C GLU A 50 2.00 -12.99 0.09
N PHE A 51 1.64 -11.84 -0.47
CA PHE A 51 0.43 -11.13 -0.08
C PHE A 51 -0.75 -11.38 -1.03
N GLY A 52 -0.58 -12.23 -2.03
CA GLY A 52 -1.66 -12.59 -2.94
C GLY A 52 -2.18 -11.42 -3.76
N VAL A 53 -1.29 -10.55 -4.24
CA VAL A 53 -1.66 -9.34 -4.96
C VAL A 53 -2.16 -9.69 -6.35
N ARG A 54 -3.36 -9.20 -6.70
CA ARG A 54 -4.00 -9.47 -8.00
C ARG A 54 -4.28 -8.23 -8.81
N GLY A 55 -4.07 -7.07 -8.25
CA GLY A 55 -4.32 -5.81 -8.94
C GLY A 55 -3.68 -4.66 -8.21
N VAL A 56 -3.74 -3.49 -8.82
CA VAL A 56 -3.19 -2.26 -8.24
C VAL A 56 -4.21 -1.14 -8.29
N PRO A 57 -4.16 -0.23 -7.32
CA PRO A 57 -3.30 -0.27 -6.15
C PRO A 57 -3.74 -1.33 -5.15
N THR A 58 -2.80 -1.91 -4.43
CA THR A 58 -3.10 -2.81 -3.30
C THR A 58 -2.34 -2.32 -2.08
N PHE A 59 -3.02 -2.31 -0.94
CA PHE A 59 -2.46 -1.85 0.32
C PHE A 59 -2.55 -2.96 1.34
N VAL A 60 -1.44 -3.29 1.96
CA VAL A 60 -1.41 -4.26 3.06
C VAL A 60 -0.89 -3.54 4.29
N VAL A 61 -1.67 -3.54 5.35
CA VAL A 61 -1.24 -2.96 6.62
C VAL A 61 -0.89 -4.08 7.58
N LEU A 62 0.35 -4.06 8.04
CA LEU A 62 0.82 -5.00 9.03
C LEU A 62 0.89 -4.31 10.38
N GLU A 63 0.57 -5.06 11.44
CA GLU A 63 0.80 -4.62 12.80
C GLU A 63 1.56 -5.72 13.51
N ASP A 64 2.77 -5.40 13.97
CA ASP A 64 3.68 -6.36 14.59
C ASP A 64 3.87 -7.61 13.73
N GLU A 65 4.03 -7.37 12.42
CA GLU A 65 4.30 -8.39 11.39
C GLU A 65 3.12 -9.27 11.04
N GLU A 66 1.93 -8.97 11.56
CA GLU A 66 0.70 -9.67 11.19
C GLU A 66 -0.18 -8.78 10.31
N ILE A 67 -0.86 -9.39 9.34
CA ILE A 67 -1.75 -8.63 8.45
C ILE A 67 -2.94 -8.13 9.26
N LYS A 68 -3.08 -6.81 9.33
CA LYS A 68 -4.22 -6.17 9.98
C LYS A 68 -5.33 -5.88 8.98
N ASN A 69 -4.97 -5.36 7.81
CA ASN A 69 -5.91 -5.04 6.75
C ASN A 69 -5.27 -5.24 5.39
N HIS A 70 -6.12 -5.51 4.41
CA HIS A 70 -5.73 -5.72 3.02
C HIS A 70 -6.81 -5.08 2.14
N HIS A 71 -6.42 -4.19 1.24
CA HIS A 71 -7.37 -3.50 0.36
C HIS A 71 -6.81 -3.40 -1.05
N THR A 72 -7.63 -3.76 -2.04
CA THR A 72 -7.29 -3.63 -3.45
C THR A 72 -8.25 -2.63 -4.10
N GLY A 73 -7.69 -1.71 -4.87
CA GLY A 73 -8.45 -0.68 -5.57
C GLY A 73 -8.33 0.69 -4.92
N SER A 74 -8.93 1.67 -5.58
CA SER A 74 -8.92 3.04 -5.10
C SER A 74 -9.61 3.16 -3.74
N ALA A 75 -9.20 4.15 -2.97
CA ALA A 75 -9.81 4.44 -1.69
C ALA A 75 -9.80 5.95 -1.45
N THR A 76 -10.83 6.44 -0.76
CA THR A 76 -10.84 7.81 -0.27
C THR A 76 -9.84 7.95 0.86
N SER A 77 -9.51 9.19 1.22
CA SER A 77 -8.63 9.47 2.35
C SER A 77 -9.13 8.82 3.64
N ASP A 78 -10.45 8.91 3.89
CA ASP A 78 -11.05 8.32 5.09
C ASP A 78 -10.93 6.80 5.10
N LYS A 79 -11.21 6.16 3.96
CA LYS A 79 -11.10 4.72 3.86
C LYS A 79 -9.66 4.25 3.99
N PHE A 80 -8.73 4.98 3.40
CA PHE A 80 -7.30 4.65 3.49
C PHE A 80 -6.83 4.74 4.94
N SER A 81 -7.17 5.82 5.64
CA SER A 81 -6.80 6.00 7.04
C SER A 81 -7.39 4.90 7.94
N ALA A 82 -8.61 4.46 7.63
CA ALA A 82 -9.29 3.43 8.41
C ALA A 82 -8.55 2.08 8.36
N LEU A 83 -7.72 1.84 7.34
CA LEU A 83 -6.95 0.60 7.26
C LEU A 83 -5.97 0.45 8.42
N PHE A 84 -5.60 1.55 9.06
CA PHE A 84 -4.62 1.57 10.14
C PHE A 84 -5.26 1.57 11.54
N ALA A 85 -6.57 1.69 11.60
CA ALA A 85 -7.31 1.78 12.87
C ALA A 85 -7.35 0.46 13.64
#